data_b8530e6b80bfa62ee0c887801c4fb968
#
_entry.id   b8530e6b80bfa62ee0c887801c4fb968
#
_cell.length_a   1.000
_cell.length_b   1.000
_cell.length_c   1.000
_cell.angle_alpha   90.00
_cell.angle_beta   90.00
_cell.angle_gamma   90.00
#
_symmetry.space_group_name_H-M   'P 1'
#
loop_
_entity.id
_entity.type
_entity.pdbx_description
1 polymer ?
#
loop_
_entity_poly.entity_id
_entity_poly.type
_entity_poly.pdbx_seq_one_letter_code
_entity_poly.pdbx_strand_id
1 'polypeptide(L)'
;MEKENVLEIEFQKVWDKWAWRVIKNNIPFTNQLKEIKSDGIKMKYDYKDILFLYDNFEGHYEMLGDETLLMNNEKLEIEKFIGYVNQKYGIPKRWRAKENDCYYTIFGENIEKKSLADDKFYNLGNYFKTKEEAQKVKEELDKFWAKVRAGEIGEEAADWEEENEKD
;
A
#
# COMPACT_ATOMS: atom_id res chain seq x y z
N MET A 1 6.14 16.70 9.28
CA MET A 1 5.18 16.56 8.16
C MET A 1 4.20 15.47 8.53
N GLU A 2 2.90 15.74 8.46
CA GLU A 2 1.85 14.75 8.77
C GLU A 2 1.89 13.63 7.71
N LYS A 3 1.79 12.38 8.16
CA LYS A 3 1.78 11.21 7.28
C LYS A 3 0.40 10.57 7.25
N GLU A 4 0.04 9.97 6.12
CA GLU A 4 -1.10 9.09 6.00
C GLU A 4 -0.72 7.69 6.48
N ASN A 5 -1.62 7.06 7.21
CA ASN A 5 -1.45 5.68 7.61
C ASN A 5 -1.50 4.77 6.38
N VAL A 6 -0.59 3.81 6.31
CA VAL A 6 -0.58 2.74 5.30
C VAL A 6 -1.17 1.44 5.82
N LEU A 7 -1.23 1.28 7.14
CA LEU A 7 -1.85 0.15 7.82
C LEU A 7 -2.87 0.64 8.84
N GLU A 8 -4.10 0.15 8.75
CA GLU A 8 -5.15 0.39 9.74
C GLU A 8 -5.85 -0.93 10.05
N ILE A 9 -6.01 -1.20 11.34
CA ILE A 9 -6.70 -2.37 11.87
C ILE A 9 -7.80 -1.87 12.79
N GLU A 10 -9.01 -2.34 12.57
CA GLU A 10 -10.14 -2.08 13.45
C GLU A 10 -10.19 -3.12 14.54
N PHE A 11 -10.48 -2.67 15.77
CA PHE A 11 -10.67 -3.52 16.92
C PHE A 11 -12.05 -3.30 17.52
N GLN A 12 -12.76 -4.39 17.79
CA GLN A 12 -14.06 -4.36 18.48
C GLN A 12 -13.96 -5.19 19.75
N LYS A 13 -14.33 -4.60 20.88
CA LYS A 13 -14.36 -5.31 22.15
C LYS A 13 -15.49 -6.33 22.17
N VAL A 14 -15.15 -7.58 22.52
CA VAL A 14 -16.07 -8.70 22.67
C VAL A 14 -15.81 -9.32 24.04
N TRP A 15 -16.61 -8.94 25.05
CA TRP A 15 -16.42 -9.25 26.47
C TRP A 15 -15.04 -8.80 26.98
N ASP A 16 -14.17 -9.73 27.37
CA ASP A 16 -12.81 -9.48 27.84
C ASP A 16 -11.74 -9.59 26.74
N LYS A 17 -12.15 -9.85 25.49
CA LYS A 17 -11.29 -10.02 24.32
C LYS A 17 -11.58 -9.02 23.22
N TRP A 18 -10.84 -9.09 22.12
CA TRP A 18 -10.96 -8.19 20.98
C TRP A 18 -11.09 -8.97 19.67
N ALA A 19 -12.17 -8.72 18.93
CA ALA A 19 -12.22 -9.04 17.53
C ALA A 19 -11.44 -7.97 16.75
N TRP A 20 -10.88 -8.34 15.60
CA TRP A 20 -10.05 -7.46 14.81
C TRP A 20 -10.19 -7.75 13.32
N ARG A 21 -9.87 -6.77 12.49
CA ARG A 21 -9.75 -6.93 11.03
C ARG A 21 -8.86 -5.86 10.44
N VAL A 22 -8.12 -6.18 9.38
CA VAL A 22 -7.39 -5.20 8.58
C VAL A 22 -8.40 -4.44 7.71
N ILE A 23 -8.46 -3.12 7.87
CA ILE A 23 -9.35 -2.24 7.09
C ILE A 23 -8.60 -1.46 6.02
N LYS A 24 -7.26 -1.33 6.17
CA LYS A 24 -6.39 -0.70 5.18
C LYS A 24 -5.02 -1.34 5.22
N ASN A 25 -4.53 -1.75 4.06
CA ASN A 25 -3.15 -2.17 3.87
C ASN A 25 -2.59 -1.66 2.54
N ASN A 26 -1.95 -0.50 2.61
CA ASN A 26 -1.25 0.16 1.51
C ASN A 26 0.28 0.14 1.75
N ILE A 27 0.76 -0.86 2.49
CA ILE A 27 2.19 -1.04 2.72
C ILE A 27 2.88 -1.22 1.36
N PRO A 28 3.98 -0.48 1.07
CA PRO A 28 4.66 -0.54 -0.23
C PRO A 28 5.54 -1.79 -0.32
N PHE A 29 4.92 -2.97 -0.25
CA PHE A 29 5.61 -4.23 -0.48
C PHE A 29 6.17 -4.29 -1.91
N THR A 30 7.35 -4.85 -2.05
CA THR A 30 8.06 -5.06 -3.31
C THR A 30 8.74 -6.42 -3.31
N ASN A 31 9.33 -6.83 -4.43
CA ASN A 31 10.17 -8.03 -4.47
C ASN A 31 11.37 -7.99 -3.50
N GLN A 32 11.79 -6.79 -3.09
CA GLN A 32 12.85 -6.60 -2.10
C GLN A 32 12.31 -6.51 -0.67
N LEU A 33 11.11 -5.95 -0.48
CA LEU A 33 10.42 -5.84 0.79
C LEU A 33 9.28 -6.87 0.86
N LYS A 34 9.62 -8.13 1.14
CA LYS A 34 8.65 -9.24 1.18
C LYS A 34 7.98 -9.41 2.54
N GLU A 35 8.59 -8.93 3.60
CA GLU A 35 8.03 -9.00 4.94
C GLU A 35 8.39 -7.77 5.77
N ILE A 36 7.54 -7.43 6.71
CA ILE A 36 7.77 -6.43 7.76
C ILE A 36 7.57 -7.12 9.10
N LYS A 37 8.50 -6.91 10.02
CA LYS A 37 8.42 -7.42 11.38
C LYS A 37 8.87 -6.39 12.41
N SER A 38 8.20 -6.38 13.55
CA SER A 38 8.56 -5.62 14.75
C SER A 38 7.89 -6.26 15.96
N ASP A 39 8.62 -6.32 17.07
CA ASP A 39 8.11 -6.71 18.38
C ASP A 39 7.25 -7.99 18.40
N GLY A 40 7.72 -9.04 17.73
CA GLY A 40 7.01 -10.32 17.67
C GLY A 40 5.84 -10.38 16.70
N ILE A 41 5.61 -9.32 15.91
CA ILE A 41 4.55 -9.31 14.88
C ILE A 41 5.17 -9.20 13.50
N LYS A 42 4.57 -9.89 12.54
CA LYS A 42 5.01 -9.91 11.15
C LYS A 42 3.83 -9.85 10.19
N MET A 43 4.01 -9.12 9.08
CA MET A 43 3.16 -9.18 7.88
C MET A 43 4.01 -9.55 6.67
N LYS A 44 3.41 -10.28 5.70
CA LYS A 44 4.08 -10.72 4.47
C LYS A 44 3.37 -10.20 3.23
N TYR A 45 4.11 -10.03 2.15
CA TYR A 45 3.61 -9.62 0.84
C TYR A 45 2.47 -10.51 0.31
N ASP A 46 2.65 -11.83 0.39
CA ASP A 46 1.69 -12.81 -0.13
C ASP A 46 0.44 -12.96 0.76
N TYR A 47 0.46 -12.40 1.96
CA TYR A 47 -0.60 -12.49 2.98
C TYR A 47 -0.91 -11.12 3.57
N LYS A 48 -1.35 -10.17 2.72
CA LYS A 48 -1.48 -8.74 3.07
C LYS A 48 -2.45 -8.43 4.22
N ASP A 49 -3.46 -9.28 4.42
CA ASP A 49 -4.49 -9.06 5.43
C ASP A 49 -4.35 -10.01 6.62
N ILE A 50 -3.19 -10.69 6.72
CA ILE A 50 -2.89 -11.66 7.76
C ILE A 50 -1.71 -11.17 8.60
N LEU A 51 -1.88 -11.24 9.91
CA LEU A 51 -0.81 -11.05 10.89
C LEU A 51 -0.22 -12.40 11.28
N PHE A 52 1.06 -12.38 11.63
CA PHE A 52 1.76 -13.51 12.22
C PHE A 52 2.32 -13.06 13.57
N LEU A 53 1.97 -13.76 14.63
CA LEU A 53 2.50 -13.54 15.98
C LEU A 53 3.63 -14.54 16.27
N TYR A 54 4.68 -14.07 16.94
CA TYR A 54 5.77 -14.93 17.37
C TYR A 54 5.37 -15.67 18.65
N ASP A 55 5.34 -16.98 18.59
CA ASP A 55 5.20 -17.83 19.77
C ASP A 55 6.56 -18.01 20.43
N ASN A 56 6.72 -17.43 21.62
CA ASN A 56 7.95 -17.57 22.41
C ASN A 56 8.18 -19.00 22.94
N PHE A 57 7.13 -19.77 23.05
CA PHE A 57 7.22 -21.14 23.55
C PHE A 57 7.70 -22.11 22.47
N GLU A 58 7.14 -21.97 21.26
CA GLU A 58 7.48 -22.83 20.13
C GLU A 58 8.62 -22.26 19.26
N GLY A 59 8.95 -20.99 19.42
CA GLY A 59 10.08 -20.36 18.73
C GLY A 59 9.83 -20.06 17.25
N HIS A 60 8.58 -19.97 16.83
CA HIS A 60 8.21 -19.63 15.44
C HIS A 60 7.04 -18.65 15.35
N TYR A 61 6.76 -18.16 14.14
CA TYR A 61 5.62 -17.28 13.89
C TYR A 61 4.39 -18.09 13.51
N GLU A 62 3.32 -17.92 14.26
CA GLU A 62 2.00 -18.47 13.97
C GLU A 62 1.13 -17.47 13.20
N MET A 63 0.31 -17.99 12.31
CA MET A 63 -0.67 -17.22 11.56
C MET A 63 -1.86 -16.87 12.48
N LEU A 64 -2.15 -15.60 12.62
CA LEU A 64 -3.30 -15.10 13.34
C LEU A 64 -4.49 -14.98 12.38
N GLY A 65 -5.48 -15.86 12.51
CA GLY A 65 -6.72 -15.79 11.75
C GLY A 65 -7.61 -14.63 12.24
N ASP A 66 -8.40 -14.07 11.35
CA ASP A 66 -9.33 -12.97 11.66
C ASP A 66 -10.49 -13.39 12.57
N GLU A 67 -10.77 -14.70 12.65
CA GLU A 67 -11.70 -15.30 13.62
C GLU A 67 -11.13 -15.39 15.03
N THR A 68 -9.81 -15.20 15.22
CA THR A 68 -9.17 -15.30 16.52
C THR A 68 -9.43 -14.07 17.36
N LEU A 69 -9.95 -14.26 18.58
CA LEU A 69 -10.14 -13.18 19.54
C LEU A 69 -8.84 -12.91 20.31
N LEU A 70 -8.37 -11.67 20.26
CA LEU A 70 -7.14 -11.22 20.92
C LEU A 70 -7.34 -10.96 22.41
N MET A 71 -6.32 -11.25 23.19
CA MET A 71 -6.16 -10.75 24.55
C MET A 71 -5.73 -9.28 24.56
N ASN A 72 -5.85 -8.59 25.69
CA ASN A 72 -5.47 -7.17 25.80
C ASN A 72 -3.99 -6.91 25.47
N ASN A 73 -3.08 -7.80 25.91
CA ASN A 73 -1.66 -7.69 25.62
C ASN A 73 -1.37 -7.84 24.11
N GLU A 74 -1.98 -8.80 23.44
CA GLU A 74 -1.81 -9.04 22.01
C GLU A 74 -2.31 -7.84 21.19
N LYS A 75 -3.48 -7.29 21.56
CA LYS A 75 -3.98 -6.05 20.93
C LYS A 75 -2.98 -4.91 21.08
N LEU A 76 -2.41 -4.70 22.28
CA LEU A 76 -1.43 -3.63 22.51
C LEU A 76 -0.14 -3.84 21.69
N GLU A 77 0.31 -5.06 21.49
CA GLU A 77 1.45 -5.38 20.64
C GLU A 77 1.14 -5.08 19.18
N ILE A 78 -0.06 -5.45 18.70
CA ILE A 78 -0.50 -5.12 17.35
C ILE A 78 -0.61 -3.59 17.16
N GLU A 79 -1.13 -2.84 18.14
CA GLU A 79 -1.17 -1.38 18.07
C GLU A 79 0.23 -0.75 17.97
N LYS A 80 1.22 -1.28 18.68
CA LYS A 80 2.62 -0.85 18.54
C LYS A 80 3.17 -1.15 17.15
N PHE A 81 2.89 -2.33 16.63
CA PHE A 81 3.27 -2.72 15.28
C PHE A 81 2.66 -1.79 14.22
N ILE A 82 1.35 -1.47 14.32
CA ILE A 82 0.69 -0.50 13.44
C ILE A 82 1.41 0.87 13.50
N GLY A 83 1.72 1.34 14.73
CA GLY A 83 2.47 2.58 14.93
C GLY A 83 3.84 2.57 14.24
N TYR A 84 4.61 1.48 14.41
CA TYR A 84 5.90 1.28 13.75
C TYR A 84 5.77 1.31 12.22
N VAL A 85 4.81 0.54 11.67
CA VAL A 85 4.58 0.46 10.22
C VAL A 85 4.22 1.84 9.66
N ASN A 86 3.28 2.55 10.29
CA ASN A 86 2.85 3.87 9.83
C ASN A 86 3.94 4.94 9.97
N GLN A 87 4.76 4.87 11.02
CA GLN A 87 5.91 5.77 11.17
C GLN A 87 6.94 5.54 10.06
N LYS A 88 7.25 4.29 9.76
CA LYS A 88 8.31 3.92 8.81
C LYS A 88 7.87 4.05 7.37
N TYR A 89 6.68 3.57 7.04
CA TYR A 89 6.19 3.44 5.67
C TYR A 89 5.05 4.41 5.33
N GLY A 90 4.51 5.15 6.31
CA GLY A 90 3.48 6.15 6.08
C GLY A 90 3.93 7.18 5.04
N ILE A 91 3.04 7.49 4.10
CA ILE A 91 3.31 8.45 3.03
C ILE A 91 3.00 9.88 3.49
N PRO A 92 3.74 10.90 3.00
CA PRO A 92 3.38 12.28 3.31
C PRO A 92 1.94 12.56 2.91
N LYS A 93 1.18 13.18 3.82
CA LYS A 93 -0.20 13.55 3.54
C LYS A 93 -0.24 14.52 2.37
N ARG A 94 -0.92 14.12 1.32
CA ARG A 94 -1.09 14.92 0.11
C ARG A 94 -2.37 15.75 0.20
N TRP A 95 -2.42 16.80 -0.62
CA TRP A 95 -3.66 17.55 -0.77
C TRP A 95 -4.75 16.67 -1.40
N ARG A 96 -5.98 16.79 -0.89
CA ARG A 96 -7.18 16.21 -1.47
C ARG A 96 -8.27 17.28 -1.56
N ALA A 97 -9.00 17.31 -2.65
CA ALA A 97 -10.13 18.19 -2.86
C ALA A 97 -11.24 17.91 -1.84
N LYS A 98 -12.01 18.92 -1.51
CA LYS A 98 -13.27 18.74 -0.76
C LYS A 98 -14.30 18.13 -1.70
N GLU A 99 -15.32 17.52 -1.12
CA GLU A 99 -16.44 17.01 -1.88
C GLU A 99 -17.07 18.10 -2.73
N ASN A 100 -17.28 17.82 -4.02
CA ASN A 100 -17.73 18.70 -5.09
C ASN A 100 -16.72 19.76 -5.56
N ASP A 101 -15.48 19.78 -5.03
CA ASP A 101 -14.41 20.60 -5.59
C ASP A 101 -13.68 19.86 -6.75
N CYS A 102 -13.06 20.64 -7.62
CA CYS A 102 -12.28 20.12 -8.74
C CYS A 102 -10.91 19.59 -8.29
N TYR A 103 -10.46 18.54 -8.96
CA TYR A 103 -9.08 18.08 -8.97
C TYR A 103 -8.66 17.66 -10.38
N TYR A 104 -7.37 17.47 -10.61
CA TYR A 104 -6.83 17.14 -11.91
C TYR A 104 -6.13 15.78 -11.86
N THR A 105 -6.20 15.05 -12.96
CA THR A 105 -5.44 13.84 -13.25
C THR A 105 -4.65 14.06 -14.53
N ILE A 106 -3.74 13.16 -14.86
CA ILE A 106 -3.06 13.17 -16.18
C ILE A 106 -4.04 12.99 -17.36
N PHE A 107 -5.28 12.58 -17.09
CA PHE A 107 -6.34 12.40 -18.09
C PHE A 107 -7.27 13.61 -18.20
N GLY A 108 -7.25 14.55 -17.26
CA GLY A 108 -8.06 15.76 -17.26
C GLY A 108 -8.61 16.17 -15.90
N GLU A 109 -9.59 17.07 -15.96
CA GLU A 109 -10.29 17.60 -14.79
C GLU A 109 -11.38 16.64 -14.30
N ASN A 110 -11.52 16.52 -13.00
CA ASN A 110 -12.52 15.70 -12.33
C ASN A 110 -13.14 16.46 -11.15
N ILE A 111 -14.25 15.95 -10.64
CA ILE A 111 -14.94 16.48 -9.45
C ILE A 111 -14.87 15.41 -8.35
N GLU A 112 -14.40 15.78 -7.17
CA GLU A 112 -14.32 14.90 -6.01
C GLU A 112 -15.73 14.53 -5.52
N LYS A 113 -16.06 13.26 -5.56
CA LYS A 113 -17.33 12.67 -5.11
C LYS A 113 -17.17 11.64 -4.00
N LYS A 114 -15.93 11.49 -3.51
CA LYS A 114 -15.54 10.43 -2.56
C LYS A 114 -15.91 9.03 -3.08
N SER A 115 -15.81 8.86 -4.39
CA SER A 115 -16.06 7.58 -5.05
C SER A 115 -14.82 6.69 -4.98
N LEU A 116 -15.01 5.38 -5.24
CA LEU A 116 -13.90 4.44 -5.38
C LEU A 116 -12.92 4.85 -6.50
N ALA A 117 -13.40 5.54 -7.54
CA ALA A 117 -12.54 6.05 -8.61
C ALA A 117 -11.64 7.18 -8.12
N ASP A 118 -12.18 8.13 -7.34
CA ASP A 118 -11.41 9.22 -6.74
C ASP A 118 -10.35 8.68 -5.78
N ASP A 119 -10.72 7.70 -4.94
CA ASP A 119 -9.80 7.01 -4.04
C ASP A 119 -8.68 6.31 -4.82
N LYS A 120 -9.01 5.66 -5.93
CA LYS A 120 -8.03 5.00 -6.78
C LYS A 120 -7.03 5.98 -7.38
N PHE A 121 -7.50 7.11 -7.94
CA PHE A 121 -6.61 8.16 -8.47
C PHE A 121 -5.72 8.74 -7.38
N TYR A 122 -6.30 9.03 -6.21
CA TYR A 122 -5.56 9.55 -5.06
C TYR A 122 -4.46 8.58 -4.62
N ASN A 123 -4.80 7.31 -4.41
CA ASN A 123 -3.86 6.28 -3.96
C ASN A 123 -2.75 6.00 -4.97
N LEU A 124 -3.04 6.05 -6.27
CA LEU A 124 -2.04 5.90 -7.34
C LEU A 124 -1.12 7.12 -7.51
N GLY A 125 -1.41 8.24 -6.83
CA GLY A 125 -0.65 9.47 -7.01
C GLY A 125 -1.04 10.28 -8.23
N ASN A 126 -2.10 9.89 -8.95
CA ASN A 126 -2.64 10.61 -10.10
C ASN A 126 -3.78 11.55 -9.67
N TYR A 127 -3.47 12.46 -8.75
CA TYR A 127 -4.44 13.35 -8.12
C TYR A 127 -3.74 14.67 -7.77
N PHE A 128 -4.05 15.74 -8.51
CA PHE A 128 -3.33 16.99 -8.45
C PHE A 128 -4.25 18.16 -8.13
N LYS A 129 -3.71 19.15 -7.47
CA LYS A 129 -4.43 20.37 -7.11
C LYS A 129 -4.64 21.29 -8.32
N THR A 130 -3.69 21.29 -9.24
CA THR A 130 -3.72 22.17 -10.41
C THR A 130 -3.49 21.40 -11.70
N LYS A 131 -3.98 21.97 -12.81
CA LYS A 131 -3.77 21.44 -14.16
C LYS A 131 -2.29 21.40 -14.53
N GLU A 132 -1.54 22.41 -14.11
CA GLU A 132 -0.11 22.54 -14.38
C GLU A 132 0.70 21.43 -13.71
N GLU A 133 0.34 21.04 -12.48
CA GLU A 133 0.96 19.89 -11.80
C GLU A 133 0.70 18.60 -12.56
N ALA A 134 -0.55 18.35 -12.94
CA ALA A 134 -0.94 17.18 -13.71
C ALA A 134 -0.21 17.12 -15.07
N GLN A 135 -0.10 18.25 -15.76
CA GLN A 135 0.59 18.35 -17.04
C GLN A 135 2.08 18.04 -16.93
N LYS A 136 2.77 18.57 -15.91
CA LYS A 136 4.20 18.26 -15.66
C LYS A 136 4.42 16.77 -15.44
N VAL A 137 3.58 16.13 -14.63
CA VAL A 137 3.69 14.68 -14.37
C VAL A 137 3.42 13.90 -15.66
N LYS A 138 2.43 14.29 -16.45
CA LYS A 138 2.15 13.67 -17.75
C LYS A 138 3.36 13.75 -18.69
N GLU A 139 4.01 14.90 -18.79
CA GLU A 139 5.21 15.07 -19.63
C GLU A 139 6.37 14.17 -19.19
N GLU A 140 6.59 13.98 -17.88
CA GLU A 140 7.61 13.06 -17.38
C GLU A 140 7.25 11.59 -17.66
N LEU A 141 5.98 11.21 -17.51
CA LEU A 141 5.51 9.88 -17.87
C LEU A 141 5.65 9.61 -19.38
N ASP A 142 5.35 10.58 -20.24
CA ASP A 142 5.52 10.45 -21.68
C ASP A 142 6.99 10.24 -22.06
N LYS A 143 7.92 10.93 -21.39
CA LYS A 143 9.38 10.70 -21.55
C LYS A 143 9.77 9.30 -21.09
N PHE A 144 9.26 8.86 -19.95
CA PHE A 144 9.51 7.51 -19.44
C PHE A 144 9.03 6.45 -20.44
N TRP A 145 7.77 6.57 -20.91
CA TRP A 145 7.23 5.63 -21.90
C TRP A 145 7.94 5.68 -23.25
N ALA A 146 8.50 6.85 -23.63
CA ALA A 146 9.34 6.92 -24.81
C ALA A 146 10.59 6.05 -24.68
N LYS A 147 11.24 6.03 -23.52
CA LYS A 147 12.39 5.17 -23.24
C LYS A 147 12.03 3.68 -23.21
N VAL A 148 10.87 3.34 -22.66
CA VAL A 148 10.36 1.95 -22.69
C VAL A 148 10.13 1.50 -24.13
N ARG A 149 9.50 2.33 -24.98
CA ARG A 149 9.29 2.02 -26.41
C ARG A 149 10.61 1.94 -27.21
N ALA A 150 11.64 2.65 -26.77
CA ALA A 150 12.96 2.60 -27.38
C ALA A 150 13.82 1.40 -26.92
N GLY A 151 13.29 0.56 -26.00
CA GLY A 151 14.04 -0.57 -25.43
C GLY A 151 15.13 -0.16 -24.44
N GLU A 152 15.16 1.11 -24.00
CA GLU A 152 16.15 1.59 -23.03
C GLU A 152 15.83 1.17 -21.59
N ILE A 153 14.61 0.68 -21.34
CA ILE A 153 14.12 0.22 -20.04
C ILE A 153 13.32 -1.06 -20.27
N GLY A 154 13.70 -2.13 -19.57
CA GLY A 154 13.08 -3.45 -19.68
C GLY A 154 13.90 -4.39 -20.55
N GLU A 155 15.12 -4.72 -20.13
CA GLU A 155 16.07 -5.58 -20.87
C GLU A 155 15.58 -7.03 -21.11
N GLU A 156 14.51 -7.47 -20.48
CA GLU A 156 13.99 -8.84 -20.65
C GLU A 156 13.21 -9.06 -21.97
N ALA A 157 12.97 -8.01 -22.74
CA ALA A 157 12.24 -8.14 -24.02
C ALA A 157 13.14 -8.60 -25.20
N ALA A 158 14.45 -8.55 -25.06
CA ALA A 158 15.40 -8.91 -26.15
C ALA A 158 15.60 -10.43 -26.31
N ASP A 159 15.32 -11.22 -25.29
CA ASP A 159 15.57 -12.67 -25.32
C ASP A 159 14.48 -13.50 -26.03
N TRP A 160 13.33 -12.88 -26.35
CA TRP A 160 12.20 -13.58 -27.00
C TRP A 160 12.36 -13.77 -28.52
N GLU A 161 13.21 -12.98 -29.18
CA GLU A 161 13.39 -13.05 -30.63
C GLU A 161 14.40 -14.14 -31.06
N GLU A 162 15.33 -14.56 -30.19
CA GLU A 162 16.34 -15.56 -30.55
C GLU A 162 15.87 -17.02 -30.47
N GLU A 163 14.77 -17.32 -29.78
CA GLU A 163 14.24 -18.69 -29.67
C GLU A 163 13.35 -19.10 -30.86
N ASN A 164 12.84 -18.17 -31.64
CA ASN A 164 11.90 -18.47 -32.74
C ASN A 164 12.58 -18.59 -34.12
N GLU A 165 13.89 -18.38 -34.24
CA GLU A 165 14.63 -18.54 -35.51
C GLU A 165 15.39 -19.89 -35.67
N LYS A 166 15.13 -20.86 -34.79
CA LYS A 166 15.79 -22.17 -34.81
C LYS A 166 14.82 -23.35 -35.06
N ASP A 167 13.86 -23.20 -35.96
CA ASP A 167 13.10 -24.33 -36.53
C ASP A 167 13.14 -24.29 -38.07
#